data_17a356f1af93773b9e9c2e8ea11c9e67
#
_entry.id   17a356f1af93773b9e9c2e8ea11c9e67
#
_cell.length_a   1.000
_cell.length_b   1.000
_cell.length_c   1.000
_cell.angle_alpha   90.00
_cell.angle_beta   90.00
_cell.angle_gamma   90.00
#
_symmetry.space_group_name_H-M   'P 1'
#
loop_
_entity.id
_entity.type
_entity.pdbx_description
1 polymer ?
#
loop_
_entity_poly.entity_id
_entity_poly.type
_entity_poly.pdbx_seq_one_letter_code
_entity_poly.pdbx_strand_id
1 'polypeptide(L)'
;MERRKNKKIKLANTFIGGDSPILVQSMLNIPASDIEGSVQQAKELASAGCQVIRFAIPNEEALNLIEPIKNAVDVPLVADIHFDYKLALGAAERGIDKIRINPGNIGDDSRVKAVADSCRQKNIPIRIGVNSGSLEKHILAKYGSPTPEAMVESALYHANLLEKFDFDDIVISIKSSNVETMINAYELAAQKCDYPLHLGVTEAGTERMGIIKSAVGIGSLLTHGIGDTIRVSLTDSPVKEVFAAFDILKAVGLKNDSPYLISCPTCGRTKIDLVGLAKQVEEKLKDCKKPIKVAVMGCIVNGPGEAKEADIGIAGGDGCGLIFKKGEILRKVDEKDLLDELMKEIDKL
;
A
#
# COMPACT_ATOMS: atom_id res chain seq x y z
N MET A 1 8.92 13.58 7.93
CA MET A 1 9.55 12.23 8.09
C MET A 1 10.59 12.07 6.98
N GLU A 2 11.84 11.76 7.34
CA GLU A 2 12.89 11.51 6.35
C GLU A 2 12.81 10.05 5.88
N ARG A 3 12.74 9.84 4.56
CA ARG A 3 12.72 8.50 3.98
C ARG A 3 14.12 7.96 3.81
N ARG A 4 14.28 6.64 3.96
CA ARG A 4 15.52 5.92 3.67
C ARG A 4 16.00 6.24 2.25
N LYS A 5 17.27 6.55 2.09
CA LYS A 5 17.91 6.68 0.77
C LYS A 5 18.03 5.30 0.14
N ASN A 6 17.53 5.16 -1.08
CA ASN A 6 17.57 3.91 -1.84
C ASN A 6 17.60 4.19 -3.35
N LYS A 7 17.80 3.13 -4.14
CA LYS A 7 17.78 3.22 -5.61
C LYS A 7 16.41 3.69 -6.10
N LYS A 8 16.42 4.48 -7.17
CA LYS A 8 15.22 4.87 -7.90
C LYS A 8 15.08 4.01 -9.16
N ILE A 9 14.08 3.16 -9.21
CA ILE A 9 13.85 2.17 -10.26
C ILE A 9 12.66 2.59 -11.11
N LYS A 10 12.84 2.58 -12.43
CA LYS A 10 11.77 2.88 -13.37
C LYS A 10 10.73 1.75 -13.40
N LEU A 11 9.44 2.11 -13.42
CA LEU A 11 8.31 1.20 -13.58
C LEU A 11 7.32 1.82 -14.57
N ALA A 12 7.32 1.39 -15.82
CA ALA A 12 6.51 1.96 -16.90
C ALA A 12 6.62 3.51 -16.94
N ASN A 13 5.53 4.20 -16.64
CA ASN A 13 5.42 5.67 -16.61
C ASN A 13 5.70 6.29 -15.23
N THR A 14 6.10 5.49 -14.22
CA THR A 14 6.38 5.93 -12.86
C THR A 14 7.72 5.38 -12.34
N PHE A 15 8.02 5.61 -11.06
CA PHE A 15 9.24 5.14 -10.41
C PHE A 15 8.93 4.51 -9.05
N ILE A 16 9.79 3.59 -8.61
CA ILE A 16 9.79 3.00 -7.27
C ILE A 16 11.09 3.40 -6.56
N GLY A 17 11.00 3.82 -5.32
CA GLY A 17 12.17 4.21 -4.53
C GLY A 17 12.64 5.64 -4.79
N GLY A 18 13.80 5.99 -4.23
CA GLY A 18 14.31 7.35 -4.23
C GLY A 18 13.35 8.32 -3.55
N ASP A 19 13.09 9.42 -4.22
CA ASP A 19 12.14 10.48 -3.82
C ASP A 19 10.70 10.26 -4.31
N SER A 20 10.45 9.13 -5.00
CA SER A 20 9.14 8.85 -5.61
C SER A 20 8.06 8.61 -4.55
N PRO A 21 6.78 8.90 -4.84
CA PRO A 21 5.68 8.55 -3.94
C PRO A 21 5.63 7.05 -3.67
N ILE A 22 5.11 6.67 -2.50
CA ILE A 22 4.87 5.27 -2.16
C ILE A 22 3.67 4.77 -2.96
N LEU A 23 3.87 3.70 -3.75
CA LEU A 23 2.82 3.16 -4.60
C LEU A 23 1.99 2.09 -3.89
N VAL A 24 0.67 2.17 -4.07
CA VAL A 24 -0.28 1.15 -3.62
C VAL A 24 -0.44 0.08 -4.69
N GLN A 25 -0.13 -1.16 -4.34
CA GLN A 25 -0.32 -2.33 -5.19
C GLN A 25 -1.45 -3.20 -4.64
N SER A 26 -2.28 -3.76 -5.53
CA SER A 26 -3.16 -4.88 -5.21
C SER A 26 -2.98 -6.03 -6.21
N MET A 27 -3.75 -7.10 -6.07
CA MET A 27 -3.58 -8.31 -6.87
C MET A 27 -4.93 -8.86 -7.28
N LEU A 28 -5.07 -9.25 -8.56
CA LEU A 28 -6.25 -9.95 -9.04
C LEU A 28 -6.39 -11.30 -8.32
N ASN A 29 -7.62 -11.67 -8.01
CA ASN A 29 -7.98 -12.96 -7.42
C ASN A 29 -8.92 -13.79 -8.31
N ILE A 30 -9.19 -13.31 -9.54
CA ILE A 30 -9.92 -14.04 -10.57
C ILE A 30 -9.01 -15.12 -11.16
N PRO A 31 -9.52 -16.34 -11.46
CA PRO A 31 -8.75 -17.37 -12.14
C PRO A 31 -8.17 -16.89 -13.47
N ALA A 32 -6.93 -17.26 -13.77
CA ALA A 32 -6.23 -16.82 -14.98
C ALA A 32 -6.88 -17.25 -16.29
N SER A 33 -7.76 -18.26 -16.26
CA SER A 33 -8.57 -18.70 -17.40
C SER A 33 -9.77 -17.77 -17.70
N ASP A 34 -10.17 -16.93 -16.75
CA ASP A 34 -11.25 -15.95 -16.92
C ASP A 34 -10.65 -14.58 -17.26
N ILE A 35 -10.44 -14.35 -18.57
CA ILE A 35 -9.85 -13.11 -19.09
C ILE A 35 -10.80 -11.93 -18.88
N GLU A 36 -12.09 -12.09 -19.16
CA GLU A 36 -13.07 -11.00 -19.03
C GLU A 36 -13.24 -10.56 -17.58
N GLY A 37 -13.37 -11.51 -16.65
CA GLY A 37 -13.42 -11.23 -15.22
C GLY A 37 -12.15 -10.56 -14.70
N SER A 38 -10.98 -10.99 -15.19
CA SER A 38 -9.69 -10.39 -14.83
C SER A 38 -9.56 -8.94 -15.31
N VAL A 39 -10.01 -8.65 -16.54
CA VAL A 39 -10.05 -7.29 -17.10
C VAL A 39 -11.02 -6.41 -16.32
N GLN A 40 -12.20 -6.93 -15.99
CA GLN A 40 -13.19 -6.18 -15.22
C GLN A 40 -12.65 -5.84 -13.82
N GLN A 41 -12.06 -6.81 -13.11
CA GLN A 41 -11.47 -6.57 -11.80
C GLN A 41 -10.27 -5.60 -11.86
N ALA A 42 -9.46 -5.64 -12.93
CA ALA A 42 -8.39 -4.67 -13.12
C ALA A 42 -8.93 -3.23 -13.26
N LYS A 43 -10.04 -3.03 -14.00
CA LYS A 43 -10.72 -1.74 -14.09
C LYS A 43 -11.26 -1.26 -12.75
N GLU A 44 -11.85 -2.16 -11.96
CA GLU A 44 -12.34 -1.84 -10.61
C GLU A 44 -11.21 -1.40 -9.69
N LEU A 45 -10.08 -2.11 -9.71
CA LEU A 45 -8.90 -1.74 -8.95
C LEU A 45 -8.32 -0.39 -9.38
N ALA A 46 -8.19 -0.15 -10.69
CA ALA A 46 -7.73 1.13 -11.22
C ALA A 46 -8.67 2.29 -10.81
N SER A 47 -9.99 2.07 -10.90
CA SER A 47 -11.01 3.04 -10.48
C SER A 47 -10.96 3.33 -8.97
N ALA A 48 -10.60 2.33 -8.14
CA ALA A 48 -10.37 2.50 -6.71
C ALA A 48 -9.05 3.24 -6.39
N GLY A 49 -8.25 3.57 -7.42
CA GLY A 49 -6.99 4.28 -7.27
C GLY A 49 -5.77 3.37 -7.11
N CYS A 50 -5.89 2.05 -7.35
CA CYS A 50 -4.74 1.14 -7.34
C CYS A 50 -3.69 1.61 -8.35
N GLN A 51 -2.42 1.71 -7.91
CA GLN A 51 -1.35 2.28 -8.70
C GLN A 51 -0.44 1.22 -9.35
N VAL A 52 -0.55 -0.04 -8.94
CA VAL A 52 0.16 -1.18 -9.52
C VAL A 52 -0.72 -2.43 -9.37
N ILE A 53 -1.00 -3.14 -10.46
CA ILE A 53 -1.82 -4.35 -10.43
C ILE A 53 -0.95 -5.58 -10.68
N ARG A 54 -1.02 -6.56 -9.77
CA ARG A 54 -0.34 -7.85 -9.89
C ARG A 54 -1.35 -8.95 -10.21
N PHE A 55 -0.93 -9.94 -11.00
CA PHE A 55 -1.69 -11.17 -11.23
C PHE A 55 -0.74 -12.37 -11.40
N ALA A 56 -1.26 -13.55 -11.09
CA ALA A 56 -0.50 -14.79 -11.19
C ALA A 56 -0.36 -15.24 -12.65
N ILE A 57 0.83 -15.75 -13.01
CA ILE A 57 1.10 -16.43 -14.28
C ILE A 57 1.56 -17.86 -13.96
N PRO A 58 0.62 -18.77 -13.67
CA PRO A 58 0.95 -20.15 -13.31
C PRO A 58 1.34 -21.03 -14.50
N ASN A 59 0.97 -20.66 -15.73
CA ASN A 59 1.20 -21.44 -16.95
C ASN A 59 1.23 -20.52 -18.18
N GLU A 60 1.50 -21.08 -19.36
CA GLU A 60 1.59 -20.33 -20.63
C GLU A 60 0.26 -19.68 -21.04
N GLU A 61 -0.88 -20.30 -20.74
CA GLU A 61 -2.21 -19.77 -21.05
C GLU A 61 -2.45 -18.45 -20.33
N ALA A 62 -2.00 -18.32 -19.08
CA ALA A 62 -2.12 -17.11 -18.28
C ALA A 62 -1.36 -15.90 -18.85
N LEU A 63 -0.37 -16.11 -19.70
CA LEU A 63 0.31 -15.03 -20.41
C LEU A 63 -0.64 -14.22 -21.31
N ASN A 64 -1.75 -14.82 -21.75
CA ASN A 64 -2.78 -14.14 -22.58
C ASN A 64 -3.59 -13.10 -21.79
N LEU A 65 -3.44 -13.02 -20.47
CA LEU A 65 -4.03 -11.95 -19.65
C LEU A 65 -3.34 -10.59 -19.84
N ILE A 66 -2.05 -10.59 -20.21
CA ILE A 66 -1.22 -9.37 -20.19
C ILE A 66 -1.78 -8.31 -21.13
N GLU A 67 -1.99 -8.64 -22.39
CA GLU A 67 -2.44 -7.69 -23.40
C GLU A 67 -3.86 -7.13 -23.15
N PRO A 68 -4.89 -7.97 -22.87
CA PRO A 68 -6.23 -7.46 -22.56
C PRO A 68 -6.27 -6.54 -21.33
N ILE A 69 -5.53 -6.88 -20.26
CA ILE A 69 -5.50 -6.04 -19.07
C ILE A 69 -4.75 -4.73 -19.38
N LYS A 70 -3.61 -4.80 -20.08
CA LYS A 70 -2.82 -3.63 -20.44
C LYS A 70 -3.57 -2.63 -21.33
N ASN A 71 -4.43 -3.15 -22.21
CA ASN A 71 -5.31 -2.31 -23.05
C ASN A 71 -6.49 -1.70 -22.27
N ALA A 72 -6.81 -2.24 -21.10
CA ALA A 72 -7.97 -1.84 -20.31
C ALA A 72 -7.65 -0.83 -19.21
N VAL A 73 -6.39 -0.74 -18.76
CA VAL A 73 -5.95 0.13 -17.62
C VAL A 73 -4.58 0.73 -17.89
N ASP A 74 -4.38 1.98 -17.43
CA ASP A 74 -3.12 2.73 -17.58
C ASP A 74 -2.15 2.56 -16.39
N VAL A 75 -2.38 1.56 -15.52
CA VAL A 75 -1.52 1.30 -14.36
C VAL A 75 -0.51 0.19 -14.66
N PRO A 76 0.73 0.28 -14.12
CA PRO A 76 1.73 -0.75 -14.30
C PRO A 76 1.28 -2.14 -13.85
N LEU A 77 1.63 -3.15 -14.63
CA LEU A 77 1.26 -4.55 -14.43
C LEU A 77 2.44 -5.38 -13.93
N VAL A 78 2.18 -6.31 -13.01
CA VAL A 78 3.19 -7.20 -12.42
C VAL A 78 2.81 -8.66 -12.64
N ALA A 79 3.64 -9.40 -13.36
CA ALA A 79 3.52 -10.85 -13.48
C ALA A 79 4.11 -11.55 -12.25
N ASP A 80 3.32 -12.38 -11.58
CA ASP A 80 3.75 -13.20 -10.45
C ASP A 80 4.09 -14.62 -10.92
N ILE A 81 5.38 -14.91 -10.99
CA ILE A 81 5.91 -16.17 -11.53
C ILE A 81 6.73 -16.86 -10.44
N HIS A 82 6.50 -18.17 -10.26
CA HIS A 82 7.10 -18.89 -9.15
C HIS A 82 8.28 -19.77 -9.55
N PHE A 83 8.18 -20.57 -10.63
CA PHE A 83 9.14 -21.63 -10.89
C PHE A 83 9.64 -21.69 -12.35
N ASP A 84 8.82 -21.32 -13.32
CA ASP A 84 9.18 -21.48 -14.73
C ASP A 84 9.73 -20.18 -15.32
N TYR A 85 11.04 -20.18 -15.62
CA TYR A 85 11.72 -19.05 -16.26
C TYR A 85 11.15 -18.70 -17.65
N LYS A 86 10.58 -19.68 -18.39
CA LYS A 86 9.96 -19.43 -19.69
C LYS A 86 8.75 -18.51 -19.58
N LEU A 87 7.99 -18.61 -18.50
CA LEU A 87 6.88 -17.71 -18.24
C LEU A 87 7.37 -16.27 -18.00
N ALA A 88 8.54 -16.11 -17.36
CA ALA A 88 9.15 -14.80 -17.18
C ALA A 88 9.57 -14.19 -18.53
N LEU A 89 10.19 -14.98 -19.41
CA LEU A 89 10.54 -14.57 -20.77
C LEU A 89 9.27 -14.22 -21.58
N GLY A 90 8.26 -15.10 -21.55
CA GLY A 90 7.00 -14.89 -22.25
C GLY A 90 6.23 -13.66 -21.75
N ALA A 91 6.27 -13.35 -20.46
CA ALA A 91 5.69 -12.14 -19.89
C ALA A 91 6.45 -10.89 -20.36
N ALA A 92 7.79 -10.94 -20.37
CA ALA A 92 8.62 -9.86 -20.87
C ALA A 92 8.37 -9.57 -22.36
N GLU A 93 8.20 -10.61 -23.19
CA GLU A 93 7.88 -10.47 -24.61
C GLU A 93 6.52 -9.80 -24.85
N ARG A 94 5.54 -10.05 -23.98
CA ARG A 94 4.20 -9.43 -24.04
C ARG A 94 4.14 -8.05 -23.40
N GLY A 95 5.29 -7.50 -22.99
CA GLY A 95 5.40 -6.12 -22.51
C GLY A 95 4.86 -5.91 -21.09
N ILE A 96 5.02 -6.89 -20.20
CA ILE A 96 4.76 -6.69 -18.78
C ILE A 96 5.68 -5.61 -18.20
N ASP A 97 5.21 -4.86 -17.21
CA ASP A 97 5.96 -3.73 -16.66
C ASP A 97 6.88 -4.11 -15.48
N LYS A 98 6.59 -5.20 -14.79
CA LYS A 98 7.45 -5.78 -13.73
C LYS A 98 7.22 -7.28 -13.60
N ILE A 99 8.26 -8.00 -13.20
CA ILE A 99 8.18 -9.44 -12.91
C ILE A 99 8.46 -9.66 -11.43
N ARG A 100 7.68 -10.53 -10.79
CA ARG A 100 7.98 -11.05 -9.45
C ARG A 100 8.42 -12.49 -9.57
N ILE A 101 9.65 -12.76 -9.15
CA ILE A 101 10.24 -14.11 -9.07
C ILE A 101 11.13 -14.23 -7.82
N ASN A 102 11.55 -15.47 -7.54
CA ASN A 102 12.74 -15.75 -6.74
C ASN A 102 13.76 -16.43 -7.64
N PRO A 103 14.89 -15.78 -7.99
CA PRO A 103 15.87 -16.32 -8.95
C PRO A 103 16.34 -17.74 -8.65
N GLY A 104 16.54 -18.09 -7.37
CA GLY A 104 16.93 -19.44 -6.96
C GLY A 104 15.87 -20.53 -7.21
N ASN A 105 14.62 -20.16 -7.51
CA ASN A 105 13.54 -21.11 -7.78
C ASN A 105 13.30 -21.38 -9.28
N ILE A 106 13.88 -20.54 -10.17
CA ILE A 106 13.62 -20.63 -11.61
C ILE A 106 14.64 -21.50 -12.37
N GLY A 107 15.64 -22.02 -11.66
CA GLY A 107 16.59 -22.99 -12.17
C GLY A 107 18.05 -22.59 -12.00
N ASP A 108 18.89 -23.02 -12.92
CA ASP A 108 20.33 -22.79 -12.92
C ASP A 108 20.72 -21.36 -13.37
N ASP A 109 22.00 -21.03 -13.26
CA ASP A 109 22.57 -19.72 -13.62
C ASP A 109 22.26 -19.32 -15.08
N SER A 110 22.14 -20.28 -16.00
CA SER A 110 21.83 -19.97 -17.40
C SER A 110 20.40 -19.44 -17.57
N ARG A 111 19.46 -19.99 -16.81
CA ARG A 111 18.04 -19.55 -16.79
C ARG A 111 17.88 -18.21 -16.10
N VAL A 112 18.56 -18.02 -14.97
CA VAL A 112 18.60 -16.73 -14.27
C VAL A 112 19.16 -15.65 -15.19
N LYS A 113 20.27 -15.93 -15.89
CA LYS A 113 20.87 -15.03 -16.89
C LYS A 113 19.90 -14.69 -18.02
N ALA A 114 19.20 -15.67 -18.58
CA ALA A 114 18.25 -15.44 -19.65
C ALA A 114 17.13 -14.48 -19.23
N VAL A 115 16.60 -14.62 -18.00
CA VAL A 115 15.58 -13.71 -17.46
C VAL A 115 16.17 -12.33 -17.21
N ALA A 116 17.36 -12.23 -16.59
CA ALA A 116 18.03 -10.95 -16.34
C ALA A 116 18.31 -10.20 -17.65
N ASP A 117 18.83 -10.88 -18.66
CA ASP A 117 19.12 -10.27 -19.98
C ASP A 117 17.84 -9.79 -20.69
N SER A 118 16.76 -10.58 -20.67
CA SER A 118 15.47 -10.20 -21.24
C SER A 118 14.87 -8.99 -20.52
N CYS A 119 14.89 -9.00 -19.21
CA CYS A 119 14.38 -7.88 -18.40
C CYS A 119 15.19 -6.60 -18.60
N ARG A 120 16.53 -6.71 -18.69
CA ARG A 120 17.42 -5.57 -18.95
C ARG A 120 17.16 -4.94 -20.31
N GLN A 121 17.05 -5.76 -21.37
CA GLN A 121 16.78 -5.28 -22.74
C GLN A 121 15.47 -4.51 -22.84
N LYS A 122 14.48 -4.84 -22.02
CA LYS A 122 13.14 -4.26 -22.04
C LYS A 122 12.90 -3.25 -20.90
N ASN A 123 13.90 -2.97 -20.06
CA ASN A 123 13.82 -2.12 -18.88
C ASN A 123 12.70 -2.56 -17.92
N ILE A 124 12.59 -3.87 -17.67
CA ILE A 124 11.61 -4.47 -16.78
C ILE A 124 12.27 -4.78 -15.44
N PRO A 125 11.90 -4.10 -14.33
CA PRO A 125 12.44 -4.40 -13.02
C PRO A 125 11.94 -5.76 -12.50
N ILE A 126 12.77 -6.40 -11.67
CA ILE A 126 12.46 -7.67 -11.03
C ILE A 126 12.20 -7.44 -9.53
N ARG A 127 11.08 -7.97 -9.02
CA ARG A 127 10.84 -8.02 -7.60
C ARG A 127 11.13 -9.42 -7.06
N ILE A 128 12.07 -9.49 -6.12
CA ILE A 128 12.35 -10.66 -5.30
C ILE A 128 11.31 -10.73 -4.19
N GLY A 129 10.63 -11.87 -4.03
CA GLY A 129 9.56 -12.03 -3.06
C GLY A 129 9.82 -13.18 -2.09
N VAL A 130 10.52 -12.92 -0.99
CA VAL A 130 10.76 -13.90 0.09
C VAL A 130 9.53 -13.98 1.00
N ASN A 131 9.14 -15.20 1.34
CA ASN A 131 8.11 -15.48 2.34
C ASN A 131 8.69 -16.41 3.41
N SER A 132 8.30 -16.22 4.66
CA SER A 132 8.75 -17.04 5.80
C SER A 132 8.50 -18.55 5.60
N GLY A 133 7.47 -18.92 4.87
CA GLY A 133 7.11 -20.32 4.59
C GLY A 133 7.85 -20.98 3.43
N SER A 134 8.76 -20.26 2.72
CA SER A 134 9.40 -20.78 1.48
C SER A 134 10.88 -20.42 1.38
N LEU A 135 11.59 -20.42 2.51
CA LEU A 135 13.04 -20.21 2.53
C LEU A 135 13.81 -21.42 1.99
N GLU A 136 15.00 -21.18 1.46
CA GLU A 136 15.89 -22.18 0.95
C GLU A 136 16.35 -23.15 2.05
N LYS A 137 16.46 -24.44 1.72
CA LYS A 137 16.82 -25.50 2.69
C LYS A 137 18.16 -25.22 3.40
N HIS A 138 19.13 -24.68 2.69
CA HIS A 138 20.44 -24.37 3.28
C HIS A 138 20.39 -23.21 4.29
N ILE A 139 19.53 -22.20 4.03
CA ILE A 139 19.30 -21.08 4.95
C ILE A 139 18.55 -21.57 6.19
N LEU A 140 17.49 -22.37 6.01
CA LEU A 140 16.77 -22.98 7.13
C LEU A 140 17.68 -23.89 7.97
N ALA A 141 18.59 -24.65 7.34
CA ALA A 141 19.56 -25.47 8.08
C ALA A 141 20.51 -24.62 8.93
N LYS A 142 20.89 -23.43 8.45
CA LYS A 142 21.76 -22.50 9.17
C LYS A 142 21.06 -21.82 10.37
N TYR A 143 19.82 -21.40 10.21
CA TYR A 143 19.12 -20.59 11.21
C TYR A 143 18.09 -21.36 12.04
N GLY A 144 17.74 -22.58 11.66
CA GLY A 144 16.78 -23.45 12.33
C GLY A 144 15.31 -23.07 12.12
N SER A 145 15.02 -21.79 11.80
CA SER A 145 13.66 -21.27 11.59
C SER A 145 13.71 -20.01 10.70
N PRO A 146 12.58 -19.52 10.19
CA PRO A 146 12.52 -18.31 9.38
C PRO A 146 12.65 -17.03 10.24
N THR A 147 13.84 -16.84 10.83
CA THR A 147 14.17 -15.62 11.57
C THR A 147 14.28 -14.41 10.63
N PRO A 148 14.25 -13.16 11.14
CA PRO A 148 14.51 -11.97 10.34
C PRO A 148 15.82 -12.06 9.54
N GLU A 149 16.90 -12.56 10.17
CA GLU A 149 18.21 -12.73 9.53
C GLU A 149 18.16 -13.75 8.39
N ALA A 150 17.48 -14.88 8.60
CA ALA A 150 17.29 -15.91 7.57
C ALA A 150 16.54 -15.36 6.35
N MET A 151 15.48 -14.58 6.59
CA MET A 151 14.68 -13.98 5.52
C MET A 151 15.45 -12.92 4.74
N VAL A 152 16.25 -12.11 5.42
CA VAL A 152 17.11 -11.10 4.76
C VAL A 152 18.24 -11.77 3.99
N GLU A 153 18.88 -12.81 4.56
CA GLU A 153 19.91 -13.57 3.85
C GLU A 153 19.35 -14.20 2.57
N SER A 154 18.14 -14.78 2.61
CA SER A 154 17.45 -15.28 1.43
C SER A 154 17.22 -14.19 0.38
N ALA A 155 16.74 -13.02 0.80
CA ALA A 155 16.50 -11.91 -0.12
C ALA A 155 17.77 -11.43 -0.81
N LEU A 156 18.87 -11.27 -0.05
CA LEU A 156 20.16 -10.86 -0.58
C LEU A 156 20.81 -11.96 -1.43
N TYR A 157 20.64 -13.23 -1.07
CA TYR A 157 21.07 -14.36 -1.91
C TYR A 157 20.43 -14.29 -3.30
N HIS A 158 19.13 -14.05 -3.38
CA HIS A 158 18.43 -13.90 -4.66
C HIS A 158 18.84 -12.63 -5.43
N ALA A 159 19.13 -11.53 -4.72
CA ALA A 159 19.65 -10.32 -5.36
C ALA A 159 21.02 -10.56 -5.98
N ASN A 160 21.93 -11.20 -5.24
CA ASN A 160 23.27 -11.55 -5.73
C ASN A 160 23.24 -12.47 -6.96
N LEU A 161 22.23 -13.33 -7.09
CA LEU A 161 22.06 -14.15 -8.29
C LEU A 161 21.78 -13.32 -9.55
N LEU A 162 21.05 -12.20 -9.40
CA LEU A 162 20.80 -11.26 -10.51
C LEU A 162 22.01 -10.36 -10.77
N GLU A 163 22.65 -9.88 -9.72
CA GLU A 163 23.85 -9.03 -9.80
C GLU A 163 25.02 -9.71 -10.52
N LYS A 164 25.16 -11.04 -10.42
CA LYS A 164 26.13 -11.84 -11.21
C LYS A 164 26.02 -11.59 -12.72
N PHE A 165 24.85 -11.19 -13.19
CA PHE A 165 24.54 -10.94 -14.59
C PHE A 165 24.29 -9.46 -14.88
N ASP A 166 24.88 -8.57 -14.10
CA ASP A 166 24.81 -7.11 -14.23
C ASP A 166 23.36 -6.59 -14.24
N PHE A 167 22.48 -7.20 -13.40
CA PHE A 167 21.09 -6.78 -13.25
C PHE A 167 20.84 -6.26 -11.82
N ASP A 168 20.48 -4.99 -11.70
CA ASP A 168 20.31 -4.29 -10.43
C ASP A 168 19.00 -3.47 -10.31
N ASP A 169 18.12 -3.53 -11.30
CA ASP A 169 16.75 -3.00 -11.21
C ASP A 169 15.87 -3.91 -10.35
N ILE A 170 16.26 -4.05 -9.07
CA ILE A 170 15.71 -5.01 -8.12
C ILE A 170 14.87 -4.30 -7.07
N VAL A 171 13.68 -4.86 -6.80
CA VAL A 171 12.83 -4.51 -5.64
C VAL A 171 12.78 -5.71 -4.71
N ILE A 172 12.89 -5.51 -3.39
CA ILE A 172 12.85 -6.60 -2.41
C ILE A 172 11.52 -6.58 -1.65
N SER A 173 10.95 -7.77 -1.44
CA SER A 173 9.78 -7.99 -0.60
C SER A 173 10.04 -9.16 0.35
N ILE A 174 9.90 -8.92 1.66
CA ILE A 174 10.10 -9.91 2.72
C ILE A 174 8.81 -9.98 3.52
N LYS A 175 8.07 -11.10 3.42
CA LYS A 175 6.76 -11.23 4.01
C LYS A 175 6.71 -12.32 5.07
N SER A 176 6.07 -12.00 6.19
CA SER A 176 5.72 -12.94 7.25
C SER A 176 4.28 -12.71 7.69
N SER A 177 3.62 -13.75 8.21
CA SER A 177 2.34 -13.66 8.92
C SER A 177 2.52 -13.14 10.35
N ASN A 178 3.73 -13.26 10.91
CA ASN A 178 4.12 -12.63 12.16
C ASN A 178 4.60 -11.21 11.91
N VAL A 179 3.89 -10.23 12.47
CA VAL A 179 4.12 -8.80 12.23
C VAL A 179 5.47 -8.34 12.77
N GLU A 180 5.87 -8.80 13.96
CA GLU A 180 7.15 -8.45 14.58
C GLU A 180 8.33 -8.97 13.74
N THR A 181 8.28 -10.24 13.33
CA THR A 181 9.29 -10.85 12.46
C THR A 181 9.41 -10.07 11.14
N MET A 182 8.28 -9.65 10.57
CA MET A 182 8.26 -8.86 9.34
C MET A 182 8.93 -7.49 9.54
N ILE A 183 8.58 -6.76 10.61
CA ILE A 183 9.17 -5.44 10.91
C ILE A 183 10.67 -5.58 11.07
N ASN A 184 11.14 -6.49 11.93
CA ASN A 184 12.57 -6.70 12.18
C ASN A 184 13.33 -7.09 10.90
N ALA A 185 12.72 -7.92 10.03
CA ALA A 185 13.32 -8.29 8.76
C ALA A 185 13.47 -7.10 7.80
N TYR A 186 12.46 -6.22 7.69
CA TYR A 186 12.58 -5.03 6.85
C TYR A 186 13.53 -3.98 7.41
N GLU A 187 13.57 -3.79 8.72
CA GLU A 187 14.56 -2.90 9.37
C GLU A 187 15.99 -3.39 9.11
N LEU A 188 16.22 -4.70 9.23
CA LEU A 188 17.51 -5.30 8.92
C LEU A 188 17.85 -5.19 7.43
N ALA A 189 16.90 -5.44 6.52
CA ALA A 189 17.10 -5.28 5.09
C ALA A 189 17.41 -3.84 4.72
N ALA A 190 16.75 -2.87 5.34
CA ALA A 190 16.97 -1.45 5.13
C ALA A 190 18.39 -1.00 5.49
N GLN A 191 19.05 -1.69 6.41
CA GLN A 191 20.44 -1.45 6.81
C GLN A 191 21.46 -2.15 5.89
N LYS A 192 21.06 -3.29 5.26
CA LYS A 192 21.98 -4.15 4.51
C LYS A 192 21.99 -3.92 2.99
N CYS A 193 21.00 -3.25 2.43
CA CYS A 193 20.92 -2.96 1.00
C CYS A 193 20.24 -1.63 0.72
N ASP A 194 20.42 -1.11 -0.48
CA ASP A 194 19.80 0.12 -0.98
C ASP A 194 18.67 -0.12 -1.99
N TYR A 195 18.23 -1.38 -2.16
CA TYR A 195 17.09 -1.71 -3.01
C TYR A 195 15.78 -1.18 -2.44
N PRO A 196 14.85 -0.71 -3.28
CA PRO A 196 13.50 -0.36 -2.85
C PRO A 196 12.78 -1.55 -2.21
N LEU A 197 11.96 -1.27 -1.20
CA LEU A 197 11.28 -2.28 -0.40
C LEU A 197 9.77 -2.25 -0.64
N HIS A 198 9.21 -3.43 -0.97
CA HIS A 198 7.76 -3.64 -1.10
C HIS A 198 7.21 -4.26 0.17
N LEU A 199 6.46 -3.47 0.94
CA LEU A 199 5.91 -3.89 2.24
C LEU A 199 4.59 -4.63 2.11
N GLY A 200 4.36 -5.57 3.01
CA GLY A 200 3.08 -6.26 3.14
C GLY A 200 3.13 -7.40 4.14
N VAL A 201 2.06 -7.57 4.91
CA VAL A 201 1.84 -8.75 5.76
C VAL A 201 1.22 -9.84 4.91
N THR A 202 1.73 -11.07 4.99
CA THR A 202 1.10 -12.24 4.34
C THR A 202 0.15 -12.93 5.31
N GLU A 203 -0.88 -13.58 4.79
CA GLU A 203 -1.85 -14.33 5.62
C GLU A 203 -2.42 -13.47 6.76
N ALA A 204 -2.71 -12.20 6.45
CA ALA A 204 -3.16 -11.25 7.47
C ALA A 204 -4.55 -11.60 8.04
N GLY A 205 -5.38 -12.32 7.28
CA GLY A 205 -6.70 -12.77 7.68
C GLY A 205 -7.86 -12.01 7.04
N THR A 206 -9.03 -12.11 7.64
CA THR A 206 -10.23 -11.39 7.20
C THR A 206 -10.10 -9.88 7.41
N GLU A 207 -11.01 -9.10 6.84
CA GLU A 207 -10.98 -7.64 6.76
C GLU A 207 -10.49 -6.98 8.06
N ARG A 208 -11.20 -7.20 9.20
CA ARG A 208 -10.88 -6.52 10.47
C ARG A 208 -9.45 -6.78 10.94
N MET A 209 -9.07 -8.05 11.11
CA MET A 209 -7.74 -8.39 11.65
C MET A 209 -6.64 -8.18 10.58
N GLY A 210 -6.97 -8.40 9.31
CA GLY A 210 -6.06 -8.14 8.20
C GLY A 210 -5.67 -6.67 8.09
N ILE A 211 -6.63 -5.76 8.26
CA ILE A 211 -6.37 -4.31 8.28
C ILE A 211 -5.52 -3.95 9.50
N ILE A 212 -5.86 -4.44 10.70
CA ILE A 212 -5.10 -4.15 11.93
C ILE A 212 -3.65 -4.61 11.81
N LYS A 213 -3.42 -5.87 11.38
CA LYS A 213 -2.06 -6.40 11.20
C LYS A 213 -1.28 -5.61 10.15
N SER A 214 -1.93 -5.26 9.03
CA SER A 214 -1.31 -4.48 7.96
C SER A 214 -1.00 -3.06 8.42
N ALA A 215 -1.91 -2.41 9.15
CA ALA A 215 -1.69 -1.08 9.70
C ALA A 215 -0.51 -1.05 10.68
N VAL A 216 -0.42 -2.04 11.57
CA VAL A 216 0.72 -2.16 12.50
C VAL A 216 2.01 -2.43 11.73
N GLY A 217 2.05 -3.46 10.88
CA GLY A 217 3.28 -3.87 10.20
C GLY A 217 3.77 -2.86 9.16
N ILE A 218 2.90 -2.43 8.25
CA ILE A 218 3.25 -1.47 7.21
C ILE A 218 3.42 -0.07 7.83
N GLY A 219 2.49 0.35 8.69
CA GLY A 219 2.52 1.68 9.31
C GLY A 219 3.77 1.91 10.16
N SER A 220 4.18 0.92 10.96
CA SER A 220 5.42 0.99 11.76
C SER A 220 6.65 1.23 10.87
N LEU A 221 6.81 0.48 9.79
CA LEU A 221 7.92 0.65 8.86
C LEU A 221 7.89 2.02 8.15
N LEU A 222 6.71 2.43 7.70
CA LEU A 222 6.53 3.74 7.06
C LEU A 222 6.90 4.89 7.98
N THR A 223 6.58 4.82 9.29
CA THR A 223 6.95 5.85 10.27
C THR A 223 8.46 5.94 10.51
N HIS A 224 9.22 4.88 10.18
CA HIS A 224 10.69 4.87 10.18
C HIS A 224 11.29 5.21 8.81
N GLY A 225 10.48 5.67 7.85
CA GLY A 225 10.93 6.02 6.49
C GLY A 225 11.25 4.81 5.61
N ILE A 226 10.82 3.60 5.97
CA ILE A 226 11.07 2.36 5.26
C ILE A 226 9.83 1.98 4.44
N GLY A 227 10.01 1.77 3.13
CA GLY A 227 8.96 1.30 2.22
C GLY A 227 8.76 2.22 1.02
N ASP A 228 8.62 1.60 -0.15
CA ASP A 228 8.54 2.27 -1.45
C ASP A 228 7.29 1.85 -2.23
N THR A 229 6.81 0.65 -2.01
CA THR A 229 5.49 0.17 -2.45
C THR A 229 4.85 -0.65 -1.34
N ILE A 230 3.52 -0.63 -1.25
CA ILE A 230 2.79 -1.37 -0.21
C ILE A 230 1.68 -2.21 -0.81
N ARG A 231 1.35 -3.34 -0.15
CA ARG A 231 0.16 -4.12 -0.40
C ARG A 231 -0.45 -4.61 0.91
N VAL A 232 -1.69 -4.23 1.16
CA VAL A 232 -2.55 -4.89 2.14
C VAL A 232 -3.07 -6.20 1.53
N SER A 233 -3.12 -7.28 2.28
CA SER A 233 -3.62 -8.58 1.82
C SER A 233 -4.75 -9.03 2.72
N LEU A 234 -5.93 -9.19 2.15
CA LEU A 234 -7.15 -9.57 2.87
C LEU A 234 -7.78 -10.82 2.27
N THR A 235 -8.44 -11.62 3.10
CA THR A 235 -9.39 -12.63 2.64
C THR A 235 -10.73 -11.95 2.36
N ASP A 236 -10.75 -11.05 1.34
CA ASP A 236 -11.87 -10.22 0.93
C ASP A 236 -11.64 -9.65 -0.49
N SER A 237 -12.51 -8.74 -0.95
CA SER A 237 -12.35 -8.04 -2.21
C SER A 237 -11.03 -7.25 -2.29
N PRO A 238 -10.26 -7.37 -3.39
CA PRO A 238 -9.02 -6.61 -3.57
C PRO A 238 -9.20 -5.09 -3.58
N VAL A 239 -10.40 -4.59 -3.87
CA VAL A 239 -10.74 -3.16 -3.78
C VAL A 239 -10.62 -2.66 -2.35
N LYS A 240 -11.03 -3.46 -1.34
CA LYS A 240 -10.86 -3.12 0.07
C LYS A 240 -9.38 -3.06 0.48
N GLU A 241 -8.52 -3.87 -0.14
CA GLU A 241 -7.07 -3.80 0.06
C GLU A 241 -6.51 -2.42 -0.33
N VAL A 242 -7.00 -1.86 -1.45
CA VAL A 242 -6.59 -0.53 -1.96
C VAL A 242 -7.00 0.57 -0.99
N PHE A 243 -8.25 0.57 -0.54
CA PHE A 243 -8.73 1.57 0.42
C PHE A 243 -7.96 1.50 1.74
N ALA A 244 -7.80 0.29 2.31
CA ALA A 244 -7.03 0.11 3.54
C ALA A 244 -5.56 0.56 3.39
N ALA A 245 -4.94 0.34 2.23
CA ALA A 245 -3.59 0.81 1.96
C ALA A 245 -3.50 2.34 1.95
N PHE A 246 -4.45 3.03 1.34
CA PHE A 246 -4.52 4.49 1.37
C PHE A 246 -4.81 5.03 2.77
N ASP A 247 -5.68 4.37 3.53
CA ASP A 247 -5.96 4.75 4.91
C ASP A 247 -4.72 4.65 5.80
N ILE A 248 -3.90 3.61 5.62
CA ILE A 248 -2.60 3.49 6.29
C ILE A 248 -1.68 4.65 5.91
N LEU A 249 -1.55 4.99 4.61
CA LEU A 249 -0.74 6.12 4.15
C LEU A 249 -1.22 7.46 4.72
N LYS A 250 -2.55 7.67 4.80
CA LYS A 250 -3.14 8.84 5.44
C LYS A 250 -2.85 8.89 6.94
N ALA A 251 -3.05 7.77 7.64
CA ALA A 251 -2.85 7.69 9.09
C ALA A 251 -1.41 8.02 9.51
N VAL A 252 -0.42 7.69 8.66
CA VAL A 252 0.99 8.03 8.92
C VAL A 252 1.43 9.35 8.27
N GLY A 253 0.52 10.13 7.67
CA GLY A 253 0.79 11.46 7.10
C GLY A 253 1.56 11.44 5.77
N LEU A 254 1.60 10.32 5.06
CA LEU A 254 2.29 10.17 3.77
C LEU A 254 1.37 10.37 2.54
N LYS A 255 0.07 10.55 2.77
CA LYS A 255 -0.92 10.91 1.74
C LYS A 255 -1.82 12.01 2.28
N ASN A 256 -1.74 13.19 1.68
CA ASN A 256 -2.44 14.40 2.12
C ASN A 256 -3.23 15.05 0.96
N ASP A 257 -3.82 14.24 0.08
CA ASP A 257 -4.57 14.71 -1.11
C ASP A 257 -6.09 14.65 -0.94
N SER A 258 -6.56 14.37 0.27
CA SER A 258 -7.97 14.24 0.62
C SER A 258 -8.21 14.68 2.06
N PRO A 259 -9.46 14.95 2.46
CA PRO A 259 -9.77 15.37 3.82
C PRO A 259 -9.31 14.37 4.87
N TYR A 260 -8.89 14.90 6.00
CA TYR A 260 -8.59 14.14 7.22
C TYR A 260 -9.55 14.53 8.33
N LEU A 261 -10.37 13.58 8.78
CA LEU A 261 -11.32 13.80 9.86
C LEU A 261 -10.64 13.62 11.23
N ILE A 262 -10.79 14.61 12.10
CA ILE A 262 -10.40 14.58 13.51
C ILE A 262 -11.68 14.56 14.34
N SER A 263 -11.89 13.55 15.16
CA SER A 263 -13.03 13.47 16.06
C SER A 263 -12.58 13.10 17.46
N CYS A 264 -13.11 13.77 18.48
CA CYS A 264 -12.84 13.39 19.84
C CYS A 264 -13.62 12.12 20.23
N PRO A 265 -13.11 11.32 21.19
CA PRO A 265 -13.89 10.21 21.73
C PRO A 265 -15.11 10.73 22.50
N THR A 266 -16.19 9.95 22.50
CA THR A 266 -17.36 10.28 23.34
C THR A 266 -16.98 10.23 24.82
N CYS A 267 -17.38 11.27 25.58
CA CYS A 267 -17.18 11.35 27.03
C CYS A 267 -18.38 12.01 27.71
N GLY A 268 -18.38 12.10 29.04
CA GLY A 268 -19.46 12.71 29.81
C GLY A 268 -19.72 14.21 29.53
N ARG A 269 -18.86 14.87 28.76
CA ARG A 269 -19.03 16.28 28.33
C ARG A 269 -19.69 16.40 26.96
N THR A 270 -19.89 15.34 26.24
CA THR A 270 -20.53 15.33 24.90
C THR A 270 -21.99 15.76 25.04
N LYS A 271 -22.41 16.76 24.26
CA LYS A 271 -23.75 17.36 24.31
C LYS A 271 -24.59 17.15 23.06
N ILE A 272 -24.02 16.54 22.03
CA ILE A 272 -24.65 16.29 20.72
C ILE A 272 -24.54 14.80 20.36
N ASP A 273 -25.26 14.35 19.34
CA ASP A 273 -25.00 13.04 18.72
C ASP A 273 -23.69 13.08 17.92
N LEU A 274 -22.56 13.07 18.65
CA LEU A 274 -21.22 13.13 18.07
C LEU A 274 -20.96 11.99 17.09
N VAL A 275 -21.38 10.75 17.43
CA VAL A 275 -21.14 9.56 16.60
C VAL A 275 -21.89 9.67 15.27
N GLY A 276 -23.16 10.03 15.33
CA GLY A 276 -23.97 10.22 14.12
C GLY A 276 -23.44 11.35 13.25
N LEU A 277 -23.10 12.49 13.86
CA LEU A 277 -22.59 13.65 13.15
C LEU A 277 -21.21 13.36 12.49
N ALA A 278 -20.29 12.72 13.22
CA ALA A 278 -18.98 12.36 12.65
C ALA A 278 -19.10 11.44 11.45
N LYS A 279 -19.97 10.43 11.50
CA LYS A 279 -20.25 9.54 10.37
C LYS A 279 -20.86 10.29 9.17
N GLN A 280 -21.77 11.23 9.42
CA GLN A 280 -22.35 12.04 8.32
C GLN A 280 -21.31 12.95 7.68
N VAL A 281 -20.43 13.57 8.48
CA VAL A 281 -19.31 14.36 7.97
C VAL A 281 -18.36 13.49 7.16
N GLU A 282 -17.96 12.32 7.68
CA GLU A 282 -17.09 11.37 6.97
C GLU A 282 -17.66 10.96 5.62
N GLU A 283 -18.97 10.65 5.56
CA GLU A 283 -19.66 10.30 4.30
C GLU A 283 -19.65 11.46 3.30
N LYS A 284 -19.91 12.68 3.74
CA LYS A 284 -19.89 13.88 2.90
C LYS A 284 -18.49 14.23 2.38
N LEU A 285 -17.45 13.84 3.12
CA LEU A 285 -16.07 14.10 2.75
C LEU A 285 -15.48 13.07 1.77
N LYS A 286 -16.15 11.95 1.51
CA LYS A 286 -15.64 10.88 0.61
C LYS A 286 -15.28 11.40 -0.78
N ASP A 287 -16.10 12.27 -1.34
CA ASP A 287 -15.91 12.82 -2.68
C ASP A 287 -15.09 14.13 -2.69
N CYS A 288 -14.73 14.63 -1.52
CA CYS A 288 -13.94 15.85 -1.39
C CYS A 288 -12.46 15.56 -1.69
N LYS A 289 -11.88 16.31 -2.64
CA LYS A 289 -10.46 16.20 -3.02
C LYS A 289 -9.59 17.29 -2.42
N LYS A 290 -10.08 18.03 -1.43
CA LYS A 290 -9.32 19.10 -0.78
C LYS A 290 -8.47 18.51 0.34
N PRO A 291 -7.16 18.81 0.43
CA PRO A 291 -6.26 18.31 1.49
C PRO A 291 -6.46 19.11 2.80
N ILE A 292 -7.63 19.02 3.38
CA ILE A 292 -8.04 19.76 4.58
C ILE A 292 -8.19 18.86 5.80
N LYS A 293 -7.91 19.39 6.98
CA LYS A 293 -8.20 18.77 8.27
C LYS A 293 -9.54 19.27 8.78
N VAL A 294 -10.50 18.39 8.92
CA VAL A 294 -11.86 18.71 9.40
C VAL A 294 -12.04 18.14 10.80
N ALA A 295 -12.50 18.94 11.76
CA ALA A 295 -12.70 18.49 13.13
C ALA A 295 -14.20 18.41 13.50
N VAL A 296 -14.57 17.32 14.20
CA VAL A 296 -15.91 17.13 14.79
C VAL A 296 -15.74 16.84 16.27
N MET A 297 -16.08 17.84 17.10
CA MET A 297 -15.84 17.82 18.53
C MET A 297 -17.15 17.82 19.33
N GLY A 298 -17.25 16.95 20.34
CA GLY A 298 -18.48 16.72 21.09
C GLY A 298 -18.80 17.78 22.15
N CYS A 299 -17.88 18.71 22.45
CA CYS A 299 -18.14 19.80 23.40
C CYS A 299 -17.38 21.08 23.05
N ILE A 300 -17.97 22.24 23.42
CA ILE A 300 -17.39 23.56 23.16
C ILE A 300 -16.25 23.93 24.12
N VAL A 301 -16.10 23.18 25.23
CA VAL A 301 -15.13 23.54 26.29
C VAL A 301 -13.70 23.33 25.82
N ASN A 302 -13.42 22.16 25.26
CA ASN A 302 -12.08 21.80 24.80
C ASN A 302 -11.99 21.72 23.27
N GLY A 303 -13.14 21.61 22.60
CA GLY A 303 -13.19 21.30 21.17
C GLY A 303 -12.31 22.18 20.29
N PRO A 304 -12.49 23.53 20.30
CA PRO A 304 -11.67 24.41 19.47
C PRO A 304 -10.17 24.38 19.84
N GLY A 305 -9.86 24.22 21.14
CA GLY A 305 -8.47 24.13 21.61
C GLY A 305 -7.76 22.83 21.22
N GLU A 306 -8.43 21.69 21.39
CA GLU A 306 -7.89 20.36 21.01
C GLU A 306 -7.76 20.20 19.49
N ALA A 307 -8.62 20.86 18.73
CA ALA A 307 -8.63 20.80 17.27
C ALA A 307 -8.10 22.08 16.58
N LYS A 308 -7.28 22.88 17.26
CA LYS A 308 -6.73 24.14 16.71
C LYS A 308 -5.93 23.99 15.41
N GLU A 309 -5.40 22.80 15.16
CA GLU A 309 -4.68 22.48 13.92
C GLU A 309 -5.61 22.08 12.75
N ALA A 310 -6.93 21.96 13.02
CA ALA A 310 -7.89 21.70 11.96
C ALA A 310 -8.13 22.97 11.13
N ASP A 311 -8.22 22.80 9.82
CA ASP A 311 -8.51 23.92 8.92
C ASP A 311 -9.92 24.45 9.16
N ILE A 312 -10.86 23.58 9.50
CA ILE A 312 -12.24 23.91 9.84
C ILE A 312 -12.81 22.85 10.79
N GLY A 313 -13.73 23.21 11.65
CA GLY A 313 -14.37 22.24 12.53
C GLY A 313 -15.63 22.74 13.18
N ILE A 314 -16.31 21.80 13.84
CA ILE A 314 -17.49 22.03 14.67
C ILE A 314 -17.27 21.52 16.09
N ALA A 315 -17.86 22.19 17.07
CA ALA A 315 -17.85 21.78 18.46
C ALA A 315 -19.27 21.86 19.03
N GLY A 316 -19.78 20.71 19.51
CA GLY A 316 -21.14 20.60 20.04
C GLY A 316 -21.34 21.33 21.39
N GLY A 317 -22.52 21.89 21.61
CA GLY A 317 -22.99 22.46 22.85
C GLY A 317 -24.41 22.01 23.13
N ASP A 318 -25.04 22.60 24.14
CA ASP A 318 -26.43 22.27 24.53
C ASP A 318 -27.41 22.92 23.56
N GLY A 319 -28.04 22.13 22.68
CA GLY A 319 -28.95 22.59 21.62
C GLY A 319 -28.30 23.47 20.54
N CYS A 320 -26.99 23.62 20.53
CA CYS A 320 -26.25 24.48 19.63
C CYS A 320 -24.83 23.96 19.45
N GLY A 321 -24.07 24.56 18.52
CA GLY A 321 -22.64 24.31 18.40
C GLY A 321 -21.89 25.52 17.85
N LEU A 322 -20.59 25.36 17.74
CA LEU A 322 -19.67 26.35 17.20
C LEU A 322 -19.06 25.86 15.90
N ILE A 323 -18.97 26.75 14.92
CA ILE A 323 -18.10 26.59 13.78
C ILE A 323 -16.80 27.33 14.12
N PHE A 324 -15.65 26.65 13.91
CA PHE A 324 -14.34 27.26 14.16
C PHE A 324 -13.36 26.95 13.02
N LYS A 325 -12.39 27.83 12.83
CA LYS A 325 -11.34 27.72 11.83
C LYS A 325 -10.00 27.95 12.49
N LYS A 326 -9.08 26.96 12.43
CA LYS A 326 -7.75 27.03 13.08
C LYS A 326 -7.82 27.44 14.56
N GLY A 327 -8.82 26.91 15.28
CA GLY A 327 -9.06 27.19 16.69
C GLY A 327 -9.85 28.47 16.98
N GLU A 328 -10.04 29.35 16.01
CA GLU A 328 -10.83 30.58 16.17
C GLU A 328 -12.31 30.34 15.88
N ILE A 329 -13.17 30.77 16.80
CA ILE A 329 -14.62 30.63 16.67
C ILE A 329 -15.14 31.61 15.61
N LEU A 330 -15.74 31.08 14.55
CA LEU A 330 -16.38 31.88 13.50
C LEU A 330 -17.79 32.32 13.91
N ARG A 331 -18.61 31.38 14.37
CA ARG A 331 -19.99 31.63 14.78
C ARG A 331 -20.60 30.49 15.59
N LYS A 332 -21.67 30.78 16.25
CA LYS A 332 -22.57 29.83 16.92
C LYS A 332 -23.73 29.52 15.98
N VAL A 333 -24.16 28.25 15.92
CA VAL A 333 -25.27 27.78 15.10
C VAL A 333 -26.12 26.78 15.88
N ASP A 334 -27.36 26.57 15.47
CA ASP A 334 -28.21 25.51 16.04
C ASP A 334 -27.64 24.12 15.74
N GLU A 335 -27.83 23.19 16.67
CA GLU A 335 -27.29 21.80 16.51
C GLU A 335 -27.72 21.16 15.20
N LYS A 336 -28.99 21.32 14.79
CA LYS A 336 -29.55 20.76 13.56
C LYS A 336 -28.86 21.25 12.27
N ASP A 337 -28.25 22.44 12.32
CA ASP A 337 -27.64 23.11 11.15
C ASP A 337 -26.12 22.91 11.09
N LEU A 338 -25.52 22.23 12.11
CA LEU A 338 -24.06 22.08 12.24
C LEU A 338 -23.42 21.44 11.00
N LEU A 339 -24.02 20.38 10.47
CA LEU A 339 -23.49 19.66 9.28
C LEU A 339 -23.51 20.57 8.05
N ASP A 340 -24.65 21.18 7.77
CA ASP A 340 -24.83 21.99 6.56
C ASP A 340 -23.94 23.25 6.60
N GLU A 341 -23.81 23.87 7.76
CA GLU A 341 -22.96 25.04 7.95
C GLU A 341 -21.46 24.66 7.86
N LEU A 342 -21.05 23.48 8.38
CA LEU A 342 -19.70 22.98 8.20
C LEU A 342 -19.39 22.76 6.71
N MET A 343 -20.29 22.10 5.96
CA MET A 343 -20.10 21.84 4.53
C MET A 343 -20.01 23.14 3.73
N LYS A 344 -20.84 24.15 4.03
CA LYS A 344 -20.75 25.49 3.41
C LYS A 344 -19.38 26.16 3.64
N GLU A 345 -18.77 25.97 4.82
CA GLU A 345 -17.43 26.52 5.08
C GLU A 345 -16.34 25.70 4.36
N ILE A 346 -16.47 24.37 4.27
CA ILE A 346 -15.58 23.52 3.52
C ILE A 346 -15.57 23.90 2.03
N ASP A 347 -16.73 24.23 1.46
CA ASP A 347 -16.84 24.63 0.05
C ASP A 347 -16.07 25.93 -0.25
N LYS A 348 -15.92 26.81 0.75
CA LYS A 348 -15.18 28.08 0.64
C LYS A 348 -13.65 27.94 0.76
N LEU A 349 -13.14 26.76 1.21
CA LEU A 349 -11.71 26.49 1.30
C LEU A 349 -11.14 26.01 -0.03
#